data_a4ee0826ab289ab0e59d2da75b1cc864
#
_entry.id   a4ee0826ab289ab0e59d2da75b1cc864
#
_cell.length_a   1.000
_cell.length_b   1.000
_cell.length_c   1.000
_cell.angle_alpha   90.00
_cell.angle_beta   90.00
_cell.angle_gamma   90.00
#
_symmetry.space_group_name_H-M   'P 1'
#
loop_
_entity.id
_entity.type
_entity.pdbx_description
1 polymer ?
#
loop_
_entity_poly.entity_id
_entity_poly.type
_entity_poly.pdbx_seq_one_letter_code
_entity_poly.pdbx_strand_id
1 'polypeptide(L)'
;MSICVQEQYIEIVLDKGYFAVKTRDVYKIIKMDAIEEAETPDPYLNQVFYLRSKQIKLLSLRRLFNLPPAEYTKATRVIIVRSERGYVGIVVDQVNKVSTYATIQAASIKGIGIVNGSFFSGISECDGKQVGIINMDEILLRF
;
A
#
# COMPACT_ATOMS: atom_id res chain seq x y z
N MET A 1 26.30 -20.61 -10.46
CA MET A 1 24.88 -20.71 -10.84
C MET A 1 24.14 -19.56 -10.19
N SER A 2 23.61 -18.65 -10.99
CA SER A 2 22.85 -17.53 -10.46
C SER A 2 21.39 -17.98 -10.30
N ILE A 3 20.88 -17.82 -9.09
CA ILE A 3 19.47 -18.05 -8.84
C ILE A 3 18.76 -16.69 -9.02
N CYS A 4 17.99 -16.56 -10.07
CA CYS A 4 17.12 -15.39 -10.22
C CYS A 4 15.91 -15.57 -9.34
N VAL A 5 15.91 -14.92 -8.21
CA VAL A 5 14.71 -14.83 -7.38
C VAL A 5 13.89 -13.67 -7.93
N GLN A 6 12.74 -13.98 -8.54
CA GLN A 6 11.83 -12.94 -8.98
C GLN A 6 11.14 -12.33 -7.77
N GLU A 7 11.13 -11.00 -7.72
CA GLU A 7 10.45 -10.27 -6.68
C GLU A 7 8.95 -10.52 -6.76
N GLN A 8 8.35 -10.90 -5.65
CA GLN A 8 6.89 -11.06 -5.56
C GLN A 8 6.24 -9.78 -5.06
N TYR A 9 5.06 -9.50 -5.59
CA TYR A 9 4.27 -8.33 -5.25
C TYR A 9 2.85 -8.74 -4.88
N ILE A 10 2.24 -7.94 -4.02
CA ILE A 10 0.83 -8.05 -3.71
C ILE A 10 0.11 -6.98 -4.51
N GLU A 11 -0.79 -7.40 -5.40
CA GLU A 11 -1.61 -6.47 -6.17
C GLU A 11 -2.76 -5.97 -5.31
N ILE A 12 -2.91 -4.67 -5.28
CA ILE A 12 -3.96 -3.99 -4.52
C ILE A 12 -4.81 -3.12 -5.44
N VAL A 13 -6.01 -2.82 -5.00
CA VAL A 13 -6.92 -1.91 -5.70
C VAL A 13 -7.15 -0.69 -4.83
N LEU A 14 -7.02 0.47 -5.43
CA LEU A 14 -7.43 1.75 -4.85
C LEU A 14 -8.28 2.47 -5.87
N ASP A 15 -9.52 2.76 -5.51
CA ASP A 15 -10.49 3.37 -6.42
C ASP A 15 -10.62 2.53 -7.70
N LYS A 16 -10.22 3.05 -8.84
CA LYS A 16 -10.23 2.32 -10.11
C LYS A 16 -8.84 1.90 -10.57
N GLY A 17 -7.82 2.12 -9.73
CA GLY A 17 -6.44 1.87 -10.08
C GLY A 17 -5.88 0.60 -9.46
N TYR A 18 -4.90 0.03 -10.15
CA TYR A 18 -4.17 -1.15 -9.69
C TYR A 18 -2.76 -0.75 -9.29
N PHE A 19 -2.33 -1.26 -8.16
CA PHE A 19 -1.02 -0.95 -7.58
C PHE A 19 -0.41 -2.23 -7.02
N ALA A 20 0.89 -2.23 -6.78
CA ALA A 20 1.56 -3.39 -6.23
C ALA A 20 2.56 -2.99 -5.17
N VAL A 21 2.62 -3.78 -4.12
CA VAL A 21 3.54 -3.62 -2.99
C VAL A 21 4.42 -4.87 -2.92
N LYS A 22 5.71 -4.70 -2.69
CA LYS A 22 6.61 -5.84 -2.53
C LYS A 22 6.16 -6.71 -1.35
N THR A 23 6.04 -8.01 -1.58
CA THR A 23 5.64 -8.96 -0.55
C THR A 23 6.56 -8.91 0.65
N ARG A 24 7.86 -8.72 0.43
CA ARG A 24 8.86 -8.66 1.51
C ARG A 24 8.69 -7.45 2.45
N ASP A 25 8.01 -6.40 1.99
CA ASP A 25 7.75 -5.22 2.83
C ASP A 25 6.55 -5.44 3.74
N VAL A 26 5.75 -6.46 3.48
CA VAL A 26 4.50 -6.72 4.20
C VAL A 26 4.77 -7.66 5.37
N TYR A 27 4.39 -7.21 6.57
CA TYR A 27 4.41 -8.04 7.75
C TYR A 27 3.17 -8.92 7.87
N LYS A 28 1.99 -8.31 7.68
CA LYS A 28 0.71 -8.98 7.81
C LYS A 28 -0.37 -8.22 7.08
N ILE A 29 -1.40 -8.93 6.62
CA ILE A 29 -2.61 -8.31 6.04
C ILE A 29 -3.78 -8.71 6.93
N ILE A 30 -4.55 -7.73 7.37
CA ILE A 30 -5.71 -7.96 8.23
C ILE A 30 -6.96 -7.30 7.65
N LYS A 31 -8.11 -7.79 8.09
CA LYS A 31 -9.39 -7.18 7.75
C LYS A 31 -9.62 -5.93 8.58
N MET A 32 -10.38 -5.01 8.04
CA MET A 32 -10.65 -3.75 8.70
C MET A 32 -11.46 -3.91 9.99
N ASP A 33 -12.32 -4.92 10.08
CA ASP A 33 -13.13 -5.20 11.25
C ASP A 33 -12.32 -5.72 12.46
N ALA A 34 -11.07 -6.13 12.24
CA ALA A 34 -10.18 -6.53 13.32
C ALA A 34 -9.56 -5.35 14.07
N ILE A 35 -9.89 -4.12 13.66
CA ILE A 35 -9.28 -2.91 14.18
C ILE A 35 -10.25 -2.20 15.10
N GLU A 36 -9.80 -1.93 16.34
CA GLU A 36 -10.47 -1.02 17.24
C GLU A 36 -10.00 0.40 16.96
N GLU A 37 -10.95 1.28 16.66
CA GLU A 37 -10.66 2.65 16.31
C GLU A 37 -10.21 3.45 17.53
N ALA A 38 -9.06 4.09 17.42
CA ALA A 38 -8.62 5.11 18.34
C ALA A 38 -8.51 6.44 17.56
N GLU A 39 -9.11 7.48 18.10
CA GLU A 39 -9.03 8.80 17.47
C GLU A 39 -7.61 9.37 17.60
N THR A 40 -7.06 9.87 16.51
CA THR A 40 -5.83 10.63 16.53
C THR A 40 -6.04 11.98 15.84
N PRO A 41 -5.36 13.04 16.29
CA PRO A 41 -5.49 14.35 15.67
C PRO A 41 -4.70 14.51 14.36
N ASP A 42 -3.94 13.49 13.95
CA ASP A 42 -3.12 13.58 12.75
C ASP A 42 -3.99 13.46 11.49
N PRO A 43 -3.94 14.45 10.56
CA PRO A 43 -4.76 14.41 9.36
C PRO A 43 -4.41 13.29 8.38
N TYR A 44 -3.21 12.74 8.47
CA TYR A 44 -2.77 11.63 7.60
C TYR A 44 -2.89 10.29 8.28
N LEU A 45 -2.72 10.26 9.59
CA LEU A 45 -2.84 9.08 10.41
C LEU A 45 -4.22 9.11 11.07
N ASN A 46 -5.19 8.55 10.40
CA ASN A 46 -6.56 8.60 10.88
C ASN A 46 -6.75 7.92 12.23
N GLN A 47 -5.96 6.89 12.50
CA GLN A 47 -6.19 6.03 13.66
C GLN A 47 -4.91 5.37 14.10
N VAL A 48 -4.90 5.00 15.38
CA VAL A 48 -3.90 4.12 15.95
C VAL A 48 -4.64 2.90 16.51
N PHE A 49 -4.13 1.72 16.27
CA PHE A 49 -4.70 0.52 16.87
C PHE A 49 -3.59 -0.34 17.48
N TYR A 50 -4.02 -1.32 18.29
CA TYR A 50 -3.07 -2.22 18.93
C TYR A 50 -3.27 -3.63 18.39
N LEU A 51 -2.17 -4.24 17.95
CA LEU A 51 -2.11 -5.61 17.54
C LEU A 51 -1.09 -6.32 18.43
N ARG A 52 -1.57 -7.22 19.31
CA ARG A 52 -0.71 -7.95 20.27
C ARG A 52 0.21 -7.02 21.05
N SER A 53 -0.35 -5.98 21.64
CA SER A 53 0.36 -4.97 22.43
C SER A 53 1.29 -4.06 21.63
N LYS A 54 1.33 -4.17 20.31
CA LYS A 54 2.07 -3.26 19.45
C LYS A 54 1.16 -2.16 18.94
N GLN A 55 1.60 -0.92 19.09
CA GLN A 55 0.88 0.22 18.54
C GLN A 55 1.14 0.33 17.05
N ILE A 56 0.08 0.40 16.27
CA ILE A 56 0.16 0.49 14.81
C ILE A 56 -0.58 1.74 14.36
N LYS A 57 0.13 2.59 13.63
CA LYS A 57 -0.45 3.80 13.05
C LYS A 57 -1.14 3.45 11.74
N LEU A 58 -2.37 3.95 11.55
CA LEU A 58 -3.11 3.71 10.31
C LEU A 58 -2.91 4.88 9.35
N LEU A 59 -2.56 4.53 8.12
CA LEU A 59 -2.40 5.46 7.02
C LEU A 59 -3.39 5.08 5.91
N SER A 60 -4.24 6.03 5.50
CA SER A 60 -5.10 5.82 4.35
C SER A 60 -4.32 6.09 3.07
N LEU A 61 -4.17 5.06 2.23
CA LEU A 61 -3.49 5.23 0.96
C LEU A 61 -4.33 6.07 -0.02
N ARG A 62 -5.66 5.98 0.07
CA ARG A 62 -6.54 6.89 -0.68
C ARG A 62 -6.23 8.34 -0.39
N ARG A 63 -6.07 8.66 0.89
CA ARG A 63 -5.80 10.03 1.30
C ARG A 63 -4.43 10.50 0.85
N LEU A 64 -3.44 9.62 0.95
CA LEU A 64 -2.09 9.92 0.49
C LEU A 64 -2.05 10.20 -1.01
N PHE A 65 -2.87 9.50 -1.78
CA PHE A 65 -2.93 9.63 -3.25
C PHE A 65 -3.97 10.67 -3.70
N ASN A 66 -4.54 11.44 -2.79
CA ASN A 66 -5.56 12.45 -3.08
C ASN A 66 -6.79 11.88 -3.78
N LEU A 67 -7.14 10.65 -3.45
CA LEU A 67 -8.35 10.03 -3.96
C LEU A 67 -9.55 10.41 -3.09
N PRO A 68 -10.78 10.41 -3.65
CA PRO A 68 -11.96 10.69 -2.85
C PRO A 68 -12.09 9.73 -1.67
N PRO A 69 -12.55 10.20 -0.51
CA PRO A 69 -12.80 9.31 0.62
C PRO A 69 -13.89 8.30 0.26
N ALA A 70 -13.76 7.10 0.80
CA ALA A 70 -14.73 6.04 0.60
C ALA A 70 -14.95 5.31 1.92
N GLU A 71 -16.16 4.80 2.10
CA GLU A 71 -16.49 3.98 3.24
C GLU A 71 -15.76 2.63 3.16
N TYR A 72 -15.45 2.08 4.32
CA TYR A 72 -14.87 0.76 4.38
C TYR A 72 -15.91 -0.29 4.00
N THR A 73 -15.47 -1.29 3.24
CA THR A 73 -16.30 -2.41 2.81
C THR A 73 -15.75 -3.71 3.37
N LYS A 74 -16.40 -4.82 3.07
CA LYS A 74 -15.89 -6.15 3.42
C LYS A 74 -14.57 -6.48 2.73
N ALA A 75 -14.28 -5.81 1.61
CA ALA A 75 -13.04 -6.00 0.86
C ALA A 75 -11.88 -5.17 1.41
N THR A 76 -12.15 -4.12 2.18
CA THR A 76 -11.11 -3.25 2.74
C THR A 76 -10.12 -4.04 3.58
N ARG A 77 -8.83 -3.78 3.36
CA ARG A 77 -7.75 -4.47 4.07
C ARG A 77 -6.75 -3.47 4.63
N VAL A 78 -6.06 -3.89 5.66
CA VAL A 78 -4.92 -3.15 6.21
C VAL A 78 -3.67 -3.97 5.99
N ILE A 79 -2.74 -3.38 5.27
CA ILE A 79 -1.42 -3.97 5.01
C ILE A 79 -0.48 -3.42 6.06
N ILE A 80 -0.01 -4.28 6.95
CA ILE A 80 0.91 -3.87 8.00
C ILE A 80 2.33 -4.02 7.50
N VAL A 81 3.07 -2.93 7.52
CA VAL A 81 4.46 -2.88 7.09
C VAL A 81 5.35 -2.42 8.24
N ARG A 82 6.62 -2.81 8.18
CA ARG A 82 7.62 -2.38 9.16
C ARG A 82 8.31 -1.12 8.69
N SER A 83 8.45 -0.15 9.59
CA SER A 83 9.28 1.02 9.38
C SER A 83 10.33 1.09 10.48
N GLU A 84 11.29 2.00 10.34
CA GLU A 84 12.29 2.23 11.38
C GLU A 84 11.67 2.72 12.70
N ARG A 85 10.49 3.30 12.63
CA ARG A 85 9.78 3.85 13.79
C ARG A 85 8.68 2.93 14.31
N GLY A 86 8.61 1.69 13.83
CA GLY A 86 7.60 0.72 14.24
C GLY A 86 6.73 0.27 13.07
N TYR A 87 5.54 -0.20 13.39
CA TYR A 87 4.64 -0.72 12.39
C TYR A 87 3.66 0.34 11.91
N VAL A 88 3.38 0.32 10.61
CA VAL A 88 2.37 1.18 9.98
C VAL A 88 1.38 0.29 9.25
N GLY A 89 0.10 0.53 9.48
CA GLY A 89 -0.99 -0.14 8.76
C GLY A 89 -1.47 0.74 7.62
N ILE A 90 -1.44 0.21 6.42
CA ILE A 90 -1.84 0.94 5.22
C ILE A 90 -3.19 0.42 4.76
N VAL A 91 -4.18 1.31 4.77
CA VAL A 91 -5.56 0.95 4.38
C VAL A 91 -5.68 1.01 2.88
N VAL A 92 -6.12 -0.10 2.28
CA VAL A 92 -6.37 -0.23 0.85
C VAL A 92 -7.78 -0.74 0.62
N ASP A 93 -8.33 -0.46 -0.57
CA ASP A 93 -9.71 -0.83 -0.89
C ASP A 93 -9.88 -2.33 -1.01
N GLN A 94 -8.89 -3.01 -1.58
CA GLN A 94 -8.94 -4.45 -1.83
C GLN A 94 -7.55 -5.00 -2.08
N VAL A 95 -7.32 -6.23 -1.68
CA VAL A 95 -6.13 -7.01 -2.05
C VAL A 95 -6.59 -8.10 -3.01
N ASN A 96 -5.94 -8.20 -4.17
CA ASN A 96 -6.32 -9.17 -5.19
C ASN A 96 -5.51 -10.46 -5.12
N LYS A 97 -4.21 -10.36 -5.44
CA LYS A 97 -3.39 -11.55 -5.63
C LYS A 97 -1.90 -11.25 -5.44
N VAL A 98 -1.12 -12.29 -5.30
CA VAL A 98 0.34 -12.22 -5.37
C VAL A 98 0.74 -12.43 -6.82
N SER A 99 1.61 -11.59 -7.34
CA SER A 99 2.05 -11.62 -8.73
C SER A 99 3.54 -11.35 -8.85
N THR A 100 4.10 -11.75 -9.98
CA THR A 100 5.41 -11.30 -10.43
C THR A 100 5.20 -10.48 -11.70
N TYR A 101 6.02 -9.46 -11.91
CA TYR A 101 5.92 -8.61 -13.08
C TYR A 101 7.19 -8.75 -13.89
N ALA A 102 7.05 -9.19 -15.15
CA ALA A 102 8.17 -9.49 -16.02
C ALA A 102 8.98 -8.25 -16.38
N THR A 103 8.31 -7.10 -16.50
CA THR A 103 8.95 -5.84 -16.88
C THR A 103 8.36 -4.73 -16.02
N ILE A 104 9.23 -4.02 -15.32
CA ILE A 104 8.86 -2.81 -14.60
C ILE A 104 9.62 -1.67 -15.23
N GLN A 105 8.88 -0.74 -15.82
CA GLN A 105 9.47 0.44 -16.44
C GLN A 105 9.58 1.55 -15.40
N ALA A 106 10.77 2.09 -15.24
CA ALA A 106 10.96 3.31 -14.48
C ALA A 106 10.30 4.44 -15.27
N ALA A 107 9.07 4.75 -14.94
CA ALA A 107 8.31 5.73 -15.68
C ALA A 107 8.19 7.02 -14.91
N SER A 108 8.19 8.13 -15.65
CA SER A 108 7.57 9.33 -15.15
C SER A 108 6.07 9.03 -15.08
N ILE A 109 5.57 8.90 -13.88
CA ILE A 109 4.18 8.51 -13.65
C ILE A 109 3.30 9.76 -13.78
N LYS A 110 3.24 10.29 -14.98
CA LYS A 110 2.42 11.46 -15.28
C LYS A 110 0.93 11.12 -15.39
N GLY A 111 0.58 9.84 -15.37
CA GLY A 111 -0.78 9.41 -15.60
C GLY A 111 -1.57 8.97 -14.37
N ILE A 112 -0.97 8.99 -13.18
CA ILE A 112 -1.65 8.53 -11.96
C ILE A 112 -2.05 9.75 -11.11
N GLY A 113 -2.83 10.66 -11.70
CA GLY A 113 -3.42 11.78 -10.96
C GLY A 113 -2.40 12.72 -10.33
N ILE A 114 -2.85 13.48 -9.33
CA ILE A 114 -2.03 14.49 -8.62
C ILE A 114 -1.28 13.81 -7.48
N VAL A 115 -0.41 12.85 -7.78
CA VAL A 115 0.35 12.10 -6.79
C VAL A 115 1.83 12.37 -6.96
N ASN A 116 2.54 12.44 -5.84
CA ASN A 116 3.99 12.55 -5.88
C ASN A 116 4.59 11.32 -6.56
N GLY A 117 5.27 11.52 -7.68
CA GLY A 117 5.88 10.43 -8.45
C GLY A 117 6.90 9.62 -7.69
N SER A 118 7.49 10.17 -6.61
CA SER A 118 8.45 9.44 -5.78
C SER A 118 7.80 8.28 -5.00
N PHE A 119 6.48 8.26 -4.86
CA PHE A 119 5.77 7.15 -4.22
C PHE A 119 5.79 5.88 -5.06
N PHE A 120 6.25 5.95 -6.29
CA PHE A 120 6.26 4.84 -7.22
C PHE A 120 7.69 4.57 -7.71
N SER A 121 8.05 3.30 -7.80
CA SER A 121 9.31 2.89 -8.39
C SER A 121 9.19 2.58 -9.88
N GLY A 122 7.97 2.44 -10.39
CA GLY A 122 7.75 2.19 -11.81
C GLY A 122 6.32 1.79 -12.12
N ILE A 123 6.11 1.39 -13.36
CA ILE A 123 4.82 0.89 -13.86
C ILE A 123 5.05 -0.44 -14.54
N SER A 124 4.14 -1.38 -14.36
CA SER A 124 4.11 -2.63 -15.09
C SER A 124 2.74 -2.83 -15.74
N GLU A 125 2.68 -3.70 -16.73
CA GLU A 125 1.42 -4.16 -17.30
C GLU A 125 1.20 -5.61 -16.93
N CYS A 126 -0.03 -5.92 -16.55
CA CYS A 126 -0.43 -7.29 -16.23
C CYS A 126 -1.88 -7.48 -16.68
N ASP A 127 -2.10 -8.45 -17.56
CA ASP A 127 -3.45 -8.77 -18.08
C ASP A 127 -4.18 -7.57 -18.69
N GLY A 128 -3.45 -6.73 -19.42
CA GLY A 128 -3.99 -5.52 -20.04
C GLY A 128 -4.20 -4.34 -19.10
N LYS A 129 -3.78 -4.46 -17.84
CA LYS A 129 -3.92 -3.41 -16.84
C LYS A 129 -2.57 -2.79 -16.53
N GLN A 130 -2.56 -1.47 -16.34
CA GLN A 130 -1.39 -0.79 -15.79
C GLN A 130 -1.39 -0.94 -14.27
N VAL A 131 -0.24 -1.31 -13.73
CA VAL A 131 -0.03 -1.48 -12.29
C VAL A 131 1.08 -0.54 -11.84
N GLY A 132 0.75 0.37 -10.94
CA GLY A 132 1.74 1.27 -10.33
C GLY A 132 2.50 0.54 -9.23
N ILE A 133 3.82 0.44 -9.37
CA ILE A 133 4.66 -0.23 -8.37
C ILE A 133 5.00 0.76 -7.27
N ILE A 134 4.50 0.51 -6.07
CA ILE A 134 4.65 1.41 -4.93
C ILE A 134 6.05 1.31 -4.35
N ASN A 135 6.66 2.46 -4.11
CA ASN A 135 7.89 2.57 -3.36
C ASN A 135 7.55 2.82 -1.89
N MET A 136 7.47 1.73 -1.13
CA MET A 136 7.05 1.80 0.27
C MET A 136 8.03 2.59 1.13
N ASP A 137 9.32 2.51 0.84
CA ASP A 137 10.33 3.25 1.60
C ASP A 137 10.10 4.77 1.52
N GLU A 138 9.77 5.27 0.34
CA GLU A 138 9.47 6.69 0.15
C GLU A 138 8.21 7.13 0.90
N ILE A 139 7.20 6.27 0.94
CA ILE A 139 5.98 6.55 1.70
C ILE A 139 6.31 6.61 3.19
N LEU A 140 7.05 5.62 3.70
CA LEU A 140 7.35 5.51 5.12
C LEU A 140 8.28 6.63 5.63
N LEU A 141 9.09 7.23 4.76
CA LEU A 141 9.93 8.37 5.13
C LEU A 141 9.11 9.59 5.58
N ARG A 142 7.84 9.66 5.22
CA ARG A 142 6.96 10.78 5.53
C ARG A 142 6.14 10.56 6.81
N PHE A 143 6.24 9.39 7.37
CA PHE A 143 5.48 8.96 8.55
C PHE A 143 6.38 8.21 9.52
#